data_23611c61e6d44ebcd0fb583ce33557d2
#
_entry.id   23611c61e6d44ebcd0fb583ce33557d2
#
_cell.length_a   1.000
_cell.length_b   1.000
_cell.length_c   1.000
_cell.angle_alpha   90.00
_cell.angle_beta   90.00
_cell.angle_gamma   90.00
#
_symmetry.space_group_name_H-M   'P 1'
#
loop_
_entity.id
_entity.type
_entity.pdbx_description
1 polymer ?
#
loop_
_entity_poly.entity_id
_entity_poly.type
_entity_poly.pdbx_seq_one_letter_code
_entity_poly.pdbx_strand_id
1 'polypeptide(L)'
;RAEIAAAVAHAIEAVDLQGREKTFISRLSGGQKKRVSIAMELLANPRLLILDEPTSGLSPDLDRSMMELCRRLSHQNCTVLMVTHNMSNINLCDKIAFLGVGGVLCYYGAPEKLNDYFDVEMTSDIFEKLRDPEQIELYREKYYTTPEFNRLLAACPEAAQEADKRCSQ
;
A
#
# COMPACT_ATOMS: atom_id res chain seq x y z
N ARG A 1 -32.30 -5.02 11.70
CA ARG A 1 -32.43 -4.27 10.41
C ARG A 1 -31.90 -2.85 10.51
N ALA A 2 -32.14 -2.12 11.61
CA ALA A 2 -31.60 -0.76 11.82
C ALA A 2 -30.07 -0.74 11.88
N GLU A 3 -29.46 -1.68 12.59
CA GLU A 3 -28.01 -1.81 12.70
C GLU A 3 -27.33 -2.07 11.33
N ILE A 4 -27.90 -2.95 10.51
CA ILE A 4 -27.39 -3.23 9.16
C ILE A 4 -27.48 -1.96 8.30
N ALA A 5 -28.61 -1.24 8.36
CA ALA A 5 -28.77 0.00 7.60
C ALA A 5 -27.77 1.08 8.03
N ALA A 6 -27.48 1.19 9.33
CA ALA A 6 -26.47 2.11 9.85
C ALA A 6 -25.06 1.72 9.40
N ALA A 7 -24.68 0.43 9.46
CA ALA A 7 -23.39 -0.06 8.99
C ALA A 7 -23.19 0.19 7.49
N VAL A 8 -24.22 -0.06 6.68
CA VAL A 8 -24.18 0.21 5.23
C VAL A 8 -24.04 1.71 4.95
N ALA A 9 -24.79 2.56 5.64
CA ALA A 9 -24.69 4.02 5.48
C ALA A 9 -23.27 4.51 5.84
N HIS A 10 -22.71 4.03 6.94
CA HIS A 10 -21.35 4.37 7.35
C HIS A 10 -20.30 3.91 6.32
N ALA A 11 -20.44 2.68 5.79
CA ALA A 11 -19.51 2.18 4.76
C ALA A 11 -19.59 3.00 3.47
N ILE A 12 -20.79 3.41 3.04
CA ILE A 12 -20.99 4.28 1.87
C ILE A 12 -20.35 5.65 2.08
N GLU A 13 -20.52 6.22 3.27
CA GLU A 13 -19.91 7.49 3.65
C GLU A 13 -18.38 7.40 3.67
N ALA A 14 -17.83 6.37 4.29
CA ALA A 14 -16.38 6.15 4.39
C ALA A 14 -15.67 6.14 3.03
N VAL A 15 -16.37 5.68 1.96
CA VAL A 15 -15.81 5.60 0.61
C VAL A 15 -16.29 6.71 -0.34
N ASP A 16 -16.91 7.78 0.16
CA ASP A 16 -17.41 8.92 -0.62
C ASP A 16 -18.41 8.51 -1.73
N LEU A 17 -19.39 7.65 -1.43
CA LEU A 17 -20.43 7.21 -2.35
C LEU A 17 -21.84 7.68 -1.95
N GLN A 18 -21.96 8.70 -1.10
CA GLN A 18 -23.24 9.29 -0.72
C GLN A 18 -24.00 9.75 -1.97
N GLY A 19 -25.32 9.53 -1.96
CA GLY A 19 -26.22 9.83 -3.08
C GLY A 19 -26.16 8.80 -4.21
N ARG A 20 -25.41 7.70 -4.05
CA ARG A 20 -25.35 6.59 -5.02
C ARG A 20 -25.98 5.30 -4.52
N GLU A 21 -26.62 5.31 -3.35
CA GLU A 21 -27.18 4.14 -2.65
C GLU A 21 -28.17 3.34 -3.50
N LYS A 22 -28.91 4.04 -4.39
CA LYS A 22 -29.90 3.43 -5.28
C LYS A 22 -29.39 3.22 -6.71
N THR A 23 -28.11 3.50 -6.96
CA THR A 23 -27.53 3.34 -8.29
C THR A 23 -27.13 1.89 -8.51
N PHE A 24 -27.57 1.27 -9.59
CA PHE A 24 -27.11 -0.07 -9.96
C PHE A 24 -25.59 -0.08 -10.18
N ILE A 25 -24.88 -1.11 -9.70
CA ILE A 25 -23.43 -1.27 -9.84
C ILE A 25 -22.98 -1.19 -11.31
N SER A 26 -23.80 -1.71 -12.23
CA SER A 26 -23.53 -1.63 -13.67
C SER A 26 -23.40 -0.21 -14.21
N ARG A 27 -24.04 0.77 -13.56
CA ARG A 27 -24.04 2.19 -13.95
C ARG A 27 -22.97 3.02 -13.23
N LEU A 28 -22.23 2.42 -12.32
CA LEU A 28 -21.14 3.08 -11.61
C LEU A 28 -19.89 3.14 -12.51
N SER A 29 -19.09 4.21 -12.37
CA SER A 29 -17.76 4.32 -12.98
C SER A 29 -16.79 3.27 -12.41
N GLY A 30 -15.67 3.03 -13.11
CA GLY A 30 -14.63 2.10 -12.64
C GLY A 30 -14.13 2.43 -11.24
N GLY A 31 -13.85 3.71 -10.96
CA GLY A 31 -13.43 4.16 -9.63
C GLY A 31 -14.52 3.97 -8.57
N GLN A 32 -15.79 4.24 -8.91
CA GLN A 32 -16.91 4.01 -7.99
C GLN A 32 -17.10 2.52 -7.68
N LYS A 33 -16.93 1.63 -8.67
CA LYS A 33 -16.98 0.17 -8.43
C LYS A 33 -15.88 -0.28 -7.48
N LYS A 34 -14.65 0.23 -7.63
CA LYS A 34 -13.55 -0.05 -6.70
C LYS A 34 -13.85 0.43 -5.28
N ARG A 35 -14.47 1.61 -5.13
CA ARG A 35 -14.92 2.12 -3.82
C ARG A 35 -16.02 1.25 -3.20
N VAL A 36 -16.94 0.71 -4.02
CA VAL A 36 -17.94 -0.27 -3.53
C VAL A 36 -17.26 -1.52 -2.98
N SER A 37 -16.25 -2.06 -3.67
CA SER A 37 -15.50 -3.21 -3.18
C SER A 37 -14.84 -2.92 -1.82
N ILE A 38 -14.22 -1.75 -1.66
CA ILE A 38 -13.66 -1.33 -0.35
C ILE A 38 -14.77 -1.20 0.70
N ALA A 39 -15.91 -0.59 0.36
CA ALA A 39 -17.02 -0.45 1.29
C ALA A 39 -17.54 -1.80 1.81
N MET A 40 -17.56 -2.83 0.96
CA MET A 40 -17.96 -4.17 1.34
C MET A 40 -17.02 -4.78 2.38
N GLU A 41 -15.70 -4.61 2.21
CA GLU A 41 -14.71 -5.07 3.19
C GLU A 41 -14.81 -4.30 4.51
N LEU A 42 -15.09 -3.00 4.46
CA LEU A 42 -15.25 -2.16 5.66
C LEU A 42 -16.43 -2.57 6.53
N LEU A 43 -17.47 -3.25 5.99
CA LEU A 43 -18.60 -3.76 6.78
C LEU A 43 -18.16 -4.75 7.87
N ALA A 44 -17.05 -5.45 7.68
CA ALA A 44 -16.46 -6.36 8.66
C ALA A 44 -15.65 -5.64 9.75
N ASN A 45 -15.53 -4.30 9.69
CA ASN A 45 -14.69 -3.49 10.55
C ASN A 45 -13.25 -4.05 10.68
N PRO A 46 -12.51 -4.21 9.56
CA PRO A 46 -11.22 -4.89 9.55
C PRO A 46 -10.15 -4.02 10.22
N ARG A 47 -9.21 -4.66 10.92
CA ARG A 47 -7.97 -4.01 11.39
C ARG A 47 -6.90 -3.92 10.31
N LEU A 48 -6.99 -4.76 9.29
CA LEU A 48 -6.09 -4.81 8.15
C LEU A 48 -6.93 -4.91 6.87
N LEU A 49 -6.70 -3.99 5.95
CA LEU A 49 -7.28 -3.98 4.62
C LEU A 49 -6.15 -4.16 3.61
N ILE A 50 -6.22 -5.23 2.80
CA ILE A 50 -5.24 -5.51 1.75
C ILE A 50 -5.86 -5.17 0.40
N LEU A 51 -5.20 -4.32 -0.37
CA LEU A 51 -5.65 -3.85 -1.67
C LEU A 51 -4.61 -4.19 -2.74
N ASP A 52 -5.02 -4.90 -3.77
CA ASP A 52 -4.20 -5.22 -4.93
C ASP A 52 -4.59 -4.32 -6.10
N GLU A 53 -3.65 -3.49 -6.54
CA GLU A 53 -3.79 -2.54 -7.66
C GLU A 53 -5.11 -1.71 -7.61
N PRO A 54 -5.47 -1.07 -6.49
CA PRO A 54 -6.76 -0.40 -6.36
C PRO A 54 -6.88 0.82 -7.27
N THR A 55 -5.78 1.40 -7.73
CA THR A 55 -5.74 2.58 -8.60
C THR A 55 -5.55 2.24 -10.08
N SER A 56 -5.31 0.98 -10.43
CA SER A 56 -5.11 0.55 -11.81
C SER A 56 -6.28 0.95 -12.73
N GLY A 57 -5.96 1.55 -13.88
CA GLY A 57 -6.95 1.99 -14.87
C GLY A 57 -7.78 3.22 -14.47
N LEU A 58 -7.40 3.92 -13.40
CA LEU A 58 -8.01 5.20 -13.02
C LEU A 58 -7.29 6.37 -13.70
N SER A 59 -8.02 7.47 -13.92
CA SER A 59 -7.41 8.75 -14.29
C SER A 59 -6.56 9.30 -13.12
N PRO A 60 -5.58 10.19 -13.36
CA PRO A 60 -4.72 10.74 -12.31
C PRO A 60 -5.49 11.33 -11.12
N ASP A 61 -6.59 12.02 -11.37
CA ASP A 61 -7.44 12.61 -10.33
C ASP A 61 -8.14 11.54 -9.47
N LEU A 62 -8.62 10.47 -10.12
CA LEU A 62 -9.27 9.36 -9.43
C LEU A 62 -8.26 8.50 -8.68
N ASP A 63 -7.04 8.33 -9.22
CA ASP A 63 -5.93 7.69 -8.52
C ASP A 63 -5.61 8.43 -7.22
N ARG A 64 -5.36 9.74 -7.31
CA ARG A 64 -5.11 10.59 -6.13
C ARG A 64 -6.25 10.49 -5.11
N SER A 65 -7.49 10.60 -5.57
CA SER A 65 -8.69 10.51 -4.71
C SER A 65 -8.82 9.12 -4.03
N MET A 66 -8.37 8.05 -4.68
CA MET A 66 -8.33 6.71 -4.09
C MET A 66 -7.21 6.61 -3.03
N MET A 67 -6.03 7.16 -3.29
CA MET A 67 -4.93 7.20 -2.33
C MET A 67 -5.29 8.02 -1.09
N GLU A 68 -5.96 9.15 -1.25
CA GLU A 68 -6.48 9.98 -0.15
C GLU A 68 -7.53 9.22 0.68
N LEU A 69 -8.41 8.44 0.04
CA LEU A 69 -9.33 7.54 0.72
C LEU A 69 -8.57 6.52 1.57
N CYS A 70 -7.59 5.81 1.00
CA CYS A 70 -6.79 4.82 1.72
C CYS A 70 -6.08 5.44 2.93
N ARG A 71 -5.53 6.64 2.77
CA ARG A 71 -4.90 7.39 3.87
C ARG A 71 -5.91 7.73 4.97
N ARG A 72 -7.11 8.19 4.64
CA ARG A 72 -8.16 8.42 5.66
C ARG A 72 -8.50 7.15 6.42
N LEU A 73 -8.65 6.04 5.71
CA LEU A 73 -8.94 4.75 6.34
C LEU A 73 -7.82 4.28 7.27
N SER A 74 -6.55 4.49 6.90
CA SER A 74 -5.41 4.13 7.75
C SER A 74 -5.37 4.91 9.07
N HIS A 75 -5.94 6.10 9.11
CA HIS A 75 -6.08 6.91 10.33
C HIS A 75 -7.32 6.56 11.18
N GLN A 76 -8.15 5.58 10.76
CA GLN A 76 -9.38 5.15 11.44
C GLN A 76 -9.27 3.73 12.04
N ASN A 77 -8.15 3.41 12.69
CA ASN A 77 -7.86 2.09 13.29
C ASN A 77 -7.81 0.91 12.28
N CYS A 78 -7.55 1.18 11.02
CA CYS A 78 -7.41 0.17 9.97
C CYS A 78 -6.03 0.31 9.32
N THR A 79 -5.16 -0.68 9.42
CA THR A 79 -3.93 -0.70 8.62
C THR A 79 -4.30 -0.99 7.16
N VAL A 80 -3.86 -0.14 6.23
CA VAL A 80 -4.06 -0.36 4.79
C VAL A 80 -2.74 -0.81 4.18
N LEU A 81 -2.70 -2.03 3.65
CA LEU A 81 -1.61 -2.56 2.85
C LEU A 81 -2.01 -2.54 1.39
N MET A 82 -1.29 -1.79 0.57
CA MET A 82 -1.57 -1.66 -0.85
C MET A 82 -0.40 -2.20 -1.69
N VAL A 83 -0.70 -3.01 -2.68
CA VAL A 83 0.24 -3.37 -3.75
C VAL A 83 -0.07 -2.51 -4.97
N THR A 84 0.93 -1.83 -5.52
CA THR A 84 0.78 -1.00 -6.72
C THR A 84 2.13 -0.80 -7.42
N HIS A 85 2.07 -0.58 -8.73
CA HIS A 85 3.19 -0.12 -9.53
C HIS A 85 3.10 1.38 -9.88
N ASN A 86 2.01 2.05 -9.47
CA ASN A 86 1.82 3.47 -9.73
C ASN A 86 2.51 4.31 -8.65
N MET A 87 3.50 5.10 -9.07
CA MET A 87 4.34 5.91 -8.19
C MET A 87 3.83 7.36 -8.01
N SER A 88 2.75 7.76 -8.71
CA SER A 88 2.34 9.17 -8.80
C SER A 88 1.94 9.80 -7.46
N ASN A 89 1.36 9.02 -6.55
CA ASN A 89 0.82 9.51 -5.28
C ASN A 89 1.36 8.75 -4.05
N ILE A 90 2.54 8.12 -4.16
CA ILE A 90 3.17 7.35 -3.07
C ILE A 90 3.53 8.19 -1.85
N ASN A 91 3.69 9.51 -2.02
CA ASN A 91 3.89 10.46 -0.94
C ASN A 91 2.70 10.56 0.03
N LEU A 92 1.56 9.97 -0.33
CA LEU A 92 0.40 9.83 0.55
C LEU A 92 0.48 8.58 1.46
N CYS A 93 1.46 7.69 1.24
CA CYS A 93 1.71 6.53 2.08
C CYS A 93 2.58 6.92 3.29
N ASP A 94 2.34 6.29 4.44
CA ASP A 94 3.20 6.47 5.63
C ASP A 94 4.52 5.70 5.49
N LYS A 95 4.46 4.53 4.82
CA LYS A 95 5.59 3.65 4.56
C LYS A 95 5.47 3.00 3.20
N ILE A 96 6.62 2.70 2.60
CA ILE A 96 6.71 1.99 1.33
C ILE A 96 7.72 0.86 1.48
N ALA A 97 7.37 -0.31 0.92
CA ALA A 97 8.28 -1.42 0.73
C ALA A 97 8.59 -1.57 -0.77
N PHE A 98 9.86 -1.59 -1.13
CA PHE A 98 10.32 -1.96 -2.46
C PHE A 98 10.88 -3.36 -2.47
N LEU A 99 10.32 -4.20 -3.34
CA LEU A 99 10.75 -5.57 -3.56
C LEU A 99 11.42 -5.67 -4.93
N GLY A 100 12.64 -6.17 -4.96
CA GLY A 100 13.33 -6.58 -6.19
C GLY A 100 12.77 -7.89 -6.74
N VAL A 101 13.26 -8.29 -7.90
CA VAL A 101 12.92 -9.58 -8.52
C VAL A 101 13.18 -10.73 -7.53
N GLY A 102 12.26 -11.68 -7.45
CA GLY A 102 12.32 -12.76 -6.47
C GLY A 102 11.78 -12.39 -5.08
N GLY A 103 11.19 -11.20 -4.91
CA GLY A 103 10.60 -10.76 -3.65
C GLY A 103 11.63 -10.30 -2.60
N VAL A 104 12.81 -9.92 -3.04
CA VAL A 104 13.90 -9.45 -2.17
C VAL A 104 13.58 -8.05 -1.65
N LEU A 105 13.51 -7.87 -0.33
CA LEU A 105 13.27 -6.55 0.27
C LEU A 105 14.51 -5.65 0.12
N CYS A 106 14.38 -4.61 -0.69
CA CYS A 106 15.44 -3.64 -0.97
C CYS A 106 15.27 -2.32 -0.19
N TYR A 107 14.06 -2.03 0.25
CA TYR A 107 13.74 -0.84 1.04
C TYR A 107 12.44 -1.01 1.80
N TYR A 108 12.39 -0.49 3.02
CA TYR A 108 11.15 -0.22 3.77
C TYR A 108 11.34 1.05 4.58
N GLY A 109 10.54 2.06 4.30
CA GLY A 109 10.70 3.35 4.96
C GLY A 109 9.72 4.41 4.48
N ALA A 110 10.01 5.65 4.83
CA ALA A 110 9.22 6.81 4.45
C ALA A 110 9.42 7.16 2.96
N PRO A 111 8.35 7.54 2.23
CA PRO A 111 8.43 7.86 0.79
C PRO A 111 9.41 8.98 0.47
N GLU A 112 9.58 9.95 1.35
CA GLU A 112 10.46 11.11 1.14
C GLU A 112 11.95 10.76 1.03
N LYS A 113 12.34 9.59 1.53
CA LYS A 113 13.73 9.12 1.51
C LYS A 113 14.07 8.28 0.27
N LEU A 114 13.11 7.97 -0.59
CA LEU A 114 13.28 7.03 -1.68
C LEU A 114 14.34 7.47 -2.68
N ASN A 115 14.22 8.68 -3.20
CA ASN A 115 15.10 9.18 -4.25
C ASN A 115 16.56 9.23 -3.79
N ASP A 116 16.79 9.74 -2.57
CA ASP A 116 18.13 9.77 -1.96
C ASP A 116 18.67 8.36 -1.69
N TYR A 117 17.80 7.46 -1.23
CA TYR A 117 18.21 6.10 -0.91
C TYR A 117 18.65 5.31 -2.15
N PHE A 118 17.87 5.41 -3.23
CA PHE A 118 18.15 4.73 -4.50
C PHE A 118 19.05 5.53 -5.44
N ASP A 119 19.45 6.76 -5.09
CA ASP A 119 20.22 7.65 -5.93
C ASP A 119 19.58 7.79 -7.32
N VAL A 120 18.34 8.31 -7.34
CA VAL A 120 17.55 8.54 -8.54
C VAL A 120 16.91 9.92 -8.53
N GLU A 121 16.75 10.53 -9.70
CA GLU A 121 16.00 11.79 -9.83
C GLU A 121 14.49 11.54 -9.80
N MET A 122 14.05 10.49 -10.49
CA MET A 122 12.64 10.12 -10.56
C MET A 122 12.40 8.78 -9.85
N THR A 123 11.39 8.72 -9.01
CA THR A 123 11.03 7.51 -8.25
C THR A 123 10.69 6.32 -9.17
N SER A 124 10.20 6.59 -10.40
CA SER A 124 9.94 5.55 -11.42
C SER A 124 11.19 4.76 -11.81
N ASP A 125 12.37 5.39 -11.72
CA ASP A 125 13.64 4.79 -12.17
C ASP A 125 14.12 3.68 -11.21
N ILE A 126 13.55 3.64 -10.00
CA ILE A 126 13.79 2.57 -9.02
C ILE A 126 13.43 1.20 -9.61
N PHE A 127 12.32 1.12 -10.38
CA PHE A 127 11.92 -0.16 -10.99
C PHE A 127 12.93 -0.68 -12.01
N GLU A 128 13.62 0.21 -12.73
CA GLU A 128 14.67 -0.18 -13.66
C GLU A 128 15.89 -0.70 -12.91
N LYS A 129 16.34 0.02 -11.87
CA LYS A 129 17.44 -0.43 -11.01
C LYS A 129 17.16 -1.80 -10.37
N LEU A 130 15.96 -2.05 -9.91
CA LEU A 130 15.57 -3.30 -9.23
C LEU A 130 15.22 -4.46 -10.19
N ARG A 131 15.53 -4.32 -11.50
CA ARG A 131 15.54 -5.44 -12.46
C ARG A 131 16.89 -6.13 -12.53
N ASP A 132 17.96 -5.41 -12.22
CA ASP A 132 19.32 -5.92 -12.24
C ASP A 132 19.62 -6.70 -10.95
N PRO A 133 19.98 -8.00 -11.04
CA PRO A 133 20.30 -8.82 -9.87
C PRO A 133 21.43 -8.25 -9.00
N GLU A 134 22.46 -7.61 -9.61
CA GLU A 134 23.57 -7.02 -8.87
C GLU A 134 23.10 -5.80 -8.05
N GLN A 135 22.22 -4.99 -8.63
CA GLN A 135 21.61 -3.85 -7.92
C GLN A 135 20.67 -4.30 -6.80
N ILE A 136 19.90 -5.35 -7.03
CA ILE A 136 19.02 -5.93 -6.00
C ILE A 136 19.85 -6.35 -4.78
N GLU A 137 20.95 -7.07 -5.00
CA GLU A 137 21.82 -7.52 -3.92
C GLU A 137 22.45 -6.33 -3.17
N LEU A 138 22.95 -5.34 -3.91
CA LEU A 138 23.50 -4.11 -3.34
C LEU A 138 22.48 -3.39 -2.44
N TYR A 139 21.25 -3.20 -2.91
CA TYR A 139 20.23 -2.51 -2.14
C TYR A 139 19.67 -3.36 -0.98
N ARG A 140 19.67 -4.69 -1.11
CA ARG A 140 19.37 -5.61 -0.01
C ARG A 140 20.39 -5.43 1.12
N GLU A 141 21.68 -5.54 0.82
CA GLU A 141 22.75 -5.37 1.80
C GLU A 141 22.70 -3.98 2.44
N LYS A 142 22.56 -2.94 1.60
CA LYS A 142 22.41 -1.56 2.08
C LYS A 142 21.25 -1.43 3.05
N TYR A 143 20.08 -2.03 2.76
CA TYR A 143 18.90 -1.94 3.61
C TYR A 143 19.11 -2.68 4.92
N TYR A 144 19.72 -3.85 4.91
CA TYR A 144 19.94 -4.68 6.09
C TYR A 144 20.90 -4.05 7.12
N THR A 145 21.71 -3.08 6.69
CA THR A 145 22.58 -2.31 7.60
C THR A 145 21.89 -1.06 8.17
N THR A 146 20.64 -0.75 7.75
CA THR A 146 19.95 0.46 8.21
C THR A 146 19.40 0.34 9.63
N PRO A 147 19.31 1.45 10.39
CA PRO A 147 18.65 1.47 11.68
C PRO A 147 17.15 1.10 11.59
N GLU A 148 16.52 1.37 10.45
CA GLU A 148 15.13 1.02 10.15
C GLU A 148 14.94 -0.49 10.12
N PHE A 149 15.82 -1.23 9.47
CA PHE A 149 15.80 -2.69 9.44
C PHE A 149 16.00 -3.29 10.84
N ASN A 150 16.96 -2.79 11.60
CA ASN A 150 17.20 -3.24 12.98
C ASN A 150 15.99 -3.03 13.89
N ARG A 151 15.27 -1.91 13.72
CA ARG A 151 14.01 -1.67 14.43
C ARG A 151 12.90 -2.64 14.02
N LEU A 152 12.84 -2.99 12.74
CA LEU A 152 11.87 -3.97 12.23
C LEU A 152 12.13 -5.36 12.83
N LEU A 153 13.38 -5.80 12.84
CA LEU A 153 13.78 -7.07 13.47
C LEU A 153 13.48 -7.10 14.98
N ALA A 154 13.75 -6.01 15.67
CA ALA A 154 13.46 -5.91 17.11
C ALA A 154 11.95 -5.96 17.40
N ALA A 155 11.12 -5.46 16.50
CA ALA A 155 9.66 -5.50 16.61
C ALA A 155 9.05 -6.88 16.25
N CYS A 156 9.78 -7.73 15.54
CA CYS A 156 9.34 -9.06 15.11
C CYS A 156 10.44 -10.10 15.34
N PRO A 157 10.59 -10.62 16.57
CA PRO A 157 11.66 -11.58 16.93
C PRO A 157 11.63 -12.88 16.11
N GLU A 158 10.47 -13.31 15.65
CA GLU A 158 10.32 -14.50 14.80
C GLU A 158 10.94 -14.29 13.41
N ALA A 159 10.76 -13.11 12.81
CA ALA A 159 11.39 -12.75 11.55
C ALA A 159 12.92 -12.63 11.68
N ALA A 160 13.43 -12.21 12.82
CA ALA A 160 14.86 -12.17 13.10
C ALA A 160 15.51 -13.56 13.05
N GLN A 161 14.85 -14.59 13.60
CA GLN A 161 15.33 -15.98 13.57
C GLN A 161 15.33 -16.59 12.14
N GLU A 162 14.38 -16.20 11.30
CA GLU A 162 14.33 -16.63 9.90
C GLU A 162 15.38 -15.92 9.03
N ALA A 163 15.62 -14.63 9.28
CA ALA A 163 16.65 -13.87 8.59
C ALA A 163 18.05 -14.46 8.84
N ASP A 164 18.35 -14.84 10.07
CA ASP A 164 19.64 -15.43 10.48
C ASP A 164 19.90 -16.79 9.81
N LYS A 165 18.84 -17.60 9.61
CA LYS A 165 18.91 -18.88 8.91
C LYS A 165 19.19 -18.73 7.40
N ARG A 166 18.72 -17.66 6.76
CA ARG A 166 18.95 -17.39 5.33
C ARG A 166 20.32 -16.80 5.03
N CYS A 167 20.91 -16.09 5.98
CA CYS A 167 22.28 -15.59 5.87
C CYS A 167 23.35 -16.66 6.11
N SER A 168 22.96 -17.86 6.59
CA SER A 168 23.85 -18.96 6.92
C SER A 168 23.88 -20.07 5.84
N GLN A 169 23.20 -19.88 4.72
CA GLN A 169 23.19 -20.75 3.53
C GLN A 169 23.76 -20.02 2.33
#